data_dc4bbeab9a3e95acb23b77df92aae761
#
_entry.id   dc4bbeab9a3e95acb23b77df92aae761
#
_cell.length_a   1.000
_cell.length_b   1.000
_cell.length_c   1.000
_cell.angle_alpha   90.00
_cell.angle_beta   90.00
_cell.angle_gamma   90.00
#
_symmetry.space_group_name_H-M   'P 1'
#
loop_
_entity.id
_entity.type
_entity.pdbx_description
1 polymer ?
#
loop_
_entity_poly.entity_id
_entity_poly.type
_entity_poly.pdbx_seq_one_letter_code
_entity_poly.pdbx_strand_id
1 'polypeptide(L)'
;MKPNILTHRYAKAFMDLAMQNNVVDKCLDDLLLVKTTIEANEELRTLIYQPFVSKEHKVNILTRLFKDRTESIIIDLLRLLIEKNRDEIITEIYDEYHELYLEYKKIAVVTVTSAVCLDEKTTNRIINIIRNKIVGKDSIEIKNVVDKKIIGGFIVKYKDYEYDASVRNTLKRLQSSFEGNLYVKKY
;
A
#
# COMPACT_ATOMS: atom_id res chain seq x y z
N MET A 1 -2.05 5.59 6.49
CA MET A 1 -1.80 7.05 6.46
C MET A 1 -2.89 7.68 5.60
N LYS A 2 -3.38 8.87 5.93
CA LYS A 2 -4.25 9.60 4.99
C LYS A 2 -3.41 10.01 3.79
N PRO A 3 -3.83 9.72 2.55
CA PRO A 3 -3.07 10.13 1.38
C PRO A 3 -2.86 11.64 1.43
N ASN A 4 -1.64 12.06 1.22
CA ASN A 4 -1.35 13.47 1.04
C ASN A 4 -1.99 13.88 -0.28
N ILE A 5 -2.98 14.77 -0.25
CA ILE A 5 -3.75 15.21 -1.43
C ILE A 5 -2.81 15.62 -2.59
N LEU A 6 -1.66 16.18 -2.23
CA LEU A 6 -0.66 16.59 -3.19
C LEU A 6 0.01 15.38 -3.86
N THR A 7 0.48 14.40 -3.08
CA THR A 7 1.13 13.18 -3.57
C THR A 7 0.18 12.40 -4.48
N HIS A 8 -1.08 12.24 -4.06
CA HIS A 8 -2.11 11.59 -4.87
C HIS A 8 -2.33 12.28 -6.23
N ARG A 9 -2.35 13.62 -6.28
CA ARG A 9 -2.51 14.39 -7.54
C ARG A 9 -1.37 14.11 -8.51
N TYR A 10 -0.11 14.13 -8.03
CA TYR A 10 1.05 13.84 -8.88
C TYR A 10 1.08 12.38 -9.32
N ALA A 11 0.83 11.44 -8.42
CA ALA A 11 0.78 10.02 -8.74
C ALA A 11 -0.31 9.71 -9.78
N LYS A 12 -1.50 10.33 -9.68
CA LYS A 12 -2.58 10.15 -10.63
C LYS A 12 -2.23 10.71 -12.01
N ALA A 13 -1.71 11.94 -12.08
CA ALA A 13 -1.27 12.52 -13.35
C ALA A 13 -0.16 11.70 -14.02
N PHE A 14 0.76 11.16 -13.21
CA PHE A 14 1.81 10.29 -13.70
C PHE A 14 1.27 8.92 -14.17
N MET A 15 0.28 8.36 -13.48
CA MET A 15 -0.40 7.14 -13.91
C MET A 15 -1.10 7.33 -15.25
N ASP A 16 -1.81 8.44 -15.44
CA ASP A 16 -2.48 8.78 -16.71
C ASP A 16 -1.46 8.87 -17.87
N LEU A 17 -0.29 9.47 -17.61
CA LEU A 17 0.82 9.55 -18.58
C LEU A 17 1.41 8.16 -18.89
N ALA A 18 1.62 7.33 -17.86
CA ALA A 18 2.13 5.96 -18.00
C ALA A 18 1.16 5.07 -18.80
N MET A 19 -0.15 5.26 -18.63
CA MET A 19 -1.17 4.57 -19.43
C MET A 19 -1.13 5.00 -20.91
N GLN A 20 -0.99 6.28 -21.18
CA GLN A 20 -0.88 6.78 -22.57
C GLN A 20 0.34 6.21 -23.29
N ASN A 21 1.44 6.03 -22.57
CA ASN A 21 2.68 5.46 -23.13
C ASN A 21 2.75 3.92 -23.07
N ASN A 22 1.75 3.24 -22.50
CA ASN A 22 1.72 1.80 -22.28
C ASN A 22 2.92 1.24 -21.47
N VAL A 23 3.41 1.99 -20.50
CA VAL A 23 4.59 1.64 -19.66
C VAL A 23 4.26 1.54 -18.17
N VAL A 24 2.99 1.29 -17.83
CA VAL A 24 2.50 1.30 -16.45
C VAL A 24 3.28 0.34 -15.54
N ASP A 25 3.52 -0.90 -16.00
CA ASP A 25 4.22 -1.92 -15.23
C ASP A 25 5.70 -1.52 -15.00
N LYS A 26 6.38 -1.04 -16.05
CA LYS A 26 7.77 -0.57 -15.94
C LYS A 26 7.91 0.62 -15.01
N CYS A 27 6.97 1.57 -15.07
CA CYS A 27 6.98 2.73 -14.18
C CYS A 27 6.84 2.35 -12.71
N LEU A 28 6.13 1.28 -12.40
CA LEU A 28 6.04 0.76 -11.04
C LEU A 28 7.40 0.28 -10.54
N ASP A 29 8.09 -0.54 -11.34
CA ASP A 29 9.40 -1.08 -11.02
C ASP A 29 10.44 0.04 -10.90
N ASP A 30 10.40 1.01 -11.80
CA ASP A 30 11.30 2.16 -11.82
C ASP A 30 11.10 3.07 -10.59
N LEU A 31 9.85 3.36 -10.22
CA LEU A 31 9.55 4.11 -9.00
C LEU A 31 10.00 3.36 -7.74
N LEU A 32 9.87 2.03 -7.71
CA LEU A 32 10.40 1.21 -6.63
C LEU A 32 11.92 1.32 -6.55
N LEU A 33 12.61 1.26 -7.70
CA LEU A 33 14.05 1.43 -7.78
C LEU A 33 14.48 2.81 -7.26
N VAL A 34 13.78 3.88 -7.64
CA VAL A 34 14.05 5.25 -7.15
C VAL A 34 13.87 5.31 -5.63
N LYS A 35 12.74 4.83 -5.11
CA LYS A 35 12.44 4.82 -3.67
C LYS A 35 13.51 4.06 -2.89
N THR A 36 13.80 2.83 -3.27
CA THR A 36 14.76 1.97 -2.57
C THR A 36 16.18 2.55 -2.63
N THR A 37 16.58 3.16 -3.75
CA THR A 37 17.89 3.80 -3.89
C THR A 37 18.02 5.01 -2.97
N ILE A 38 16.99 5.84 -2.85
CA ILE A 38 16.99 7.00 -1.96
C ILE A 38 16.98 6.57 -0.50
N GLU A 39 16.18 5.55 -0.15
CA GLU A 39 16.10 5.05 1.23
C GLU A 39 17.39 4.35 1.70
N ALA A 40 18.08 3.64 0.79
CA ALA A 40 19.33 2.94 1.09
C ALA A 40 20.55 3.87 1.21
N ASN A 41 20.47 5.09 0.67
CA ASN A 41 21.60 6.05 0.66
C ASN A 41 21.28 7.31 1.46
N GLU A 42 21.81 7.39 2.66
CA GLU A 42 21.58 8.51 3.56
C GLU A 42 22.12 9.84 2.98
N GLU A 43 23.25 9.80 2.28
CA GLU A 43 23.83 10.97 1.62
C GLU A 43 22.91 11.51 0.52
N LEU A 44 22.36 10.61 -0.33
CA LEU A 44 21.43 10.98 -1.39
C LEU A 44 20.13 11.52 -0.80
N ARG A 45 19.62 10.90 0.23
CA ARG A 45 18.44 11.35 0.97
C ARG A 45 18.66 12.76 1.52
N THR A 46 19.77 12.97 2.21
CA THR A 46 20.13 14.28 2.77
C THR A 46 20.23 15.34 1.69
N LEU A 47 20.90 15.04 0.57
CA LEU A 47 21.05 15.95 -0.54
C LEU A 47 19.71 16.36 -1.16
N ILE A 48 18.78 15.42 -1.33
CA ILE A 48 17.46 15.71 -1.89
C ILE A 48 16.66 16.63 -0.97
N TYR A 49 16.65 16.33 0.34
CA TYR A 49 15.84 17.07 1.30
C TYR A 49 16.47 18.38 1.79
N GLN A 50 17.75 18.62 1.50
CA GLN A 50 18.39 19.88 1.90
C GLN A 50 17.92 21.06 1.03
N PRO A 51 17.39 22.13 1.64
CA PRO A 51 16.89 23.29 0.88
C PRO A 51 18.01 24.14 0.27
N PHE A 52 19.24 24.02 0.78
CA PHE A 52 20.39 24.83 0.33
C PHE A 52 21.04 24.30 -0.95
N VAL A 53 20.73 23.09 -1.39
CA VAL A 53 21.23 22.52 -2.64
C VAL A 53 20.44 23.08 -3.80
N SER A 54 21.14 23.58 -4.83
CA SER A 54 20.47 24.13 -6.00
C SER A 54 19.67 23.06 -6.76
N LYS A 55 18.52 23.46 -7.32
CA LYS A 55 17.64 22.56 -8.09
C LYS A 55 18.38 21.88 -9.22
N GLU A 56 19.20 22.64 -9.94
CA GLU A 56 20.02 22.12 -11.06
C GLU A 56 20.94 20.99 -10.60
N HIS A 57 21.57 21.15 -9.43
CA HIS A 57 22.46 20.13 -8.88
C HIS A 57 21.69 18.84 -8.53
N LYS A 58 20.54 18.98 -7.84
CA LYS A 58 19.65 17.84 -7.55
C LYS A 58 19.21 17.11 -8.81
N VAL A 59 18.72 17.84 -9.81
CA VAL A 59 18.29 17.27 -11.10
C VAL A 59 19.44 16.56 -11.80
N ASN A 60 20.63 17.16 -11.84
CA ASN A 60 21.79 16.56 -12.48
C ASN A 60 22.20 15.24 -11.83
N ILE A 61 22.21 15.18 -10.50
CA ILE A 61 22.55 13.97 -9.75
C ILE A 61 21.52 12.87 -10.03
N LEU A 62 20.22 13.16 -9.87
CA LEU A 62 19.17 12.18 -10.11
C LEU A 62 19.17 11.71 -11.57
N THR A 63 19.36 12.61 -12.53
CA THR A 63 19.47 12.25 -13.94
C THR A 63 20.64 11.29 -14.18
N ARG A 64 21.82 11.56 -13.62
CA ARG A 64 23.00 10.68 -13.79
C ARG A 64 22.81 9.32 -13.15
N LEU A 65 22.09 9.24 -12.02
CA LEU A 65 21.85 7.98 -11.33
C LEU A 65 20.83 7.08 -12.04
N PHE A 66 19.80 7.68 -12.63
CA PHE A 66 18.65 6.93 -13.13
C PHE A 66 18.50 6.88 -14.65
N LYS A 67 19.19 7.76 -15.43
CA LYS A 67 19.02 7.87 -16.89
C LYS A 67 19.13 6.55 -17.65
N ASP A 68 20.06 5.68 -17.25
CA ASP A 68 20.31 4.41 -17.93
C ASP A 68 19.57 3.21 -17.31
N ARG A 69 18.78 3.47 -16.28
CA ARG A 69 18.10 2.43 -15.48
C ARG A 69 16.59 2.54 -15.45
N THR A 70 16.06 3.70 -15.81
CA THR A 70 14.63 3.99 -15.76
C THR A 70 14.12 4.60 -17.04
N GLU A 71 12.82 4.51 -17.28
CA GLU A 71 12.17 5.17 -18.40
C GLU A 71 12.31 6.71 -18.32
N SER A 72 12.38 7.37 -19.47
CA SER A 72 12.57 8.83 -19.54
C SER A 72 11.51 9.63 -18.78
N ILE A 73 10.28 9.12 -18.74
CA ILE A 73 9.16 9.77 -18.04
C ILE A 73 9.38 9.85 -16.52
N ILE A 74 10.17 8.94 -15.93
CA ILE A 74 10.55 9.00 -14.50
C ILE A 74 11.47 10.21 -14.27
N ILE A 75 12.44 10.41 -15.16
CA ILE A 75 13.37 11.54 -15.07
C ILE A 75 12.61 12.87 -15.18
N ASP A 76 11.64 12.93 -16.08
CA ASP A 76 10.80 14.12 -16.26
C ASP A 76 9.92 14.38 -15.02
N LEU A 77 9.39 13.32 -14.39
CA LEU A 77 8.68 13.42 -13.12
C LEU A 77 9.58 13.96 -12.00
N LEU A 78 10.77 13.40 -11.84
CA LEU A 78 11.71 13.82 -10.80
C LEU A 78 12.14 15.29 -11.00
N ARG A 79 12.41 15.69 -12.25
CA ARG A 79 12.71 17.07 -12.62
C ARG A 79 11.57 18.00 -12.25
N LEU A 80 10.33 17.65 -12.62
CA LEU A 80 9.13 18.43 -12.33
C LEU A 80 8.97 18.64 -10.82
N LEU A 81 9.15 17.59 -10.01
CA LEU A 81 9.02 17.67 -8.55
C LEU A 81 10.03 18.64 -7.94
N ILE A 82 11.30 18.57 -8.38
CA ILE A 82 12.36 19.46 -7.90
C ILE A 82 12.09 20.90 -8.33
N GLU A 83 11.70 21.14 -9.57
CA GLU A 83 11.34 22.48 -10.07
C GLU A 83 10.22 23.13 -9.26
N LYS A 84 9.26 22.33 -8.83
CA LYS A 84 8.11 22.77 -8.02
C LYS A 84 8.40 22.82 -6.52
N ASN A 85 9.62 22.54 -6.05
CA ASN A 85 9.99 22.41 -4.64
C ASN A 85 9.14 21.38 -3.90
N ARG A 86 8.99 20.19 -4.49
CA ARG A 86 8.21 19.06 -3.96
C ARG A 86 9.10 17.82 -3.79
N ASP A 87 10.35 18.03 -3.46
CA ASP A 87 11.36 16.98 -3.28
C ASP A 87 10.94 15.96 -2.21
N GLU A 88 10.21 16.45 -1.18
CA GLU A 88 9.76 15.66 -0.03
C GLU A 88 8.82 14.50 -0.40
N ILE A 89 8.05 14.65 -1.49
CA ILE A 89 7.07 13.64 -1.87
C ILE A 89 7.63 12.57 -2.83
N ILE A 90 8.89 12.65 -3.25
CA ILE A 90 9.49 11.72 -4.24
C ILE A 90 9.34 10.26 -3.78
N THR A 91 9.63 9.97 -2.51
CA THR A 91 9.53 8.61 -1.96
C THR A 91 8.07 8.18 -1.73
N GLU A 92 7.18 9.13 -1.41
CA GLU A 92 5.76 8.85 -1.18
C GLU A 92 4.99 8.57 -2.47
N ILE A 93 5.45 9.10 -3.62
CA ILE A 93 4.78 8.90 -4.93
C ILE A 93 4.69 7.42 -5.29
N TYR A 94 5.70 6.61 -4.96
CA TYR A 94 5.64 5.18 -5.21
C TYR A 94 4.43 4.53 -4.52
N ASP A 95 4.20 4.84 -3.25
CA ASP A 95 3.13 4.22 -2.47
C ASP A 95 1.75 4.57 -3.05
N GLU A 96 1.54 5.83 -3.42
CA GLU A 96 0.30 6.28 -4.08
C GLU A 96 0.15 5.70 -5.50
N TYR A 97 1.23 5.65 -6.28
CA TYR A 97 1.22 5.04 -7.61
C TYR A 97 0.90 3.54 -7.53
N HIS A 98 1.47 2.84 -6.55
CA HIS A 98 1.20 1.42 -6.30
C HIS A 98 -0.29 1.19 -5.96
N GLU A 99 -0.91 2.05 -5.15
CA GLU A 99 -2.35 1.96 -4.87
C GLU A 99 -3.20 2.17 -6.13
N LEU A 100 -2.86 3.16 -6.95
CA LEU A 100 -3.52 3.41 -8.25
C LEU A 100 -3.31 2.24 -9.23
N TYR A 101 -2.13 1.65 -9.25
CA TYR A 101 -1.82 0.47 -10.05
C TYR A 101 -2.68 -0.74 -9.66
N LEU A 102 -2.84 -1.00 -8.37
CA LEU A 102 -3.72 -2.07 -7.87
C LEU A 102 -5.19 -1.81 -8.24
N GLU A 103 -5.61 -0.56 -8.27
CA GLU A 103 -6.95 -0.19 -8.74
C GLU A 103 -7.11 -0.41 -10.25
N TYR A 104 -6.13 0.00 -11.04
CA TYR A 104 -6.09 -0.19 -12.49
C TYR A 104 -6.12 -1.67 -12.91
N LYS A 105 -5.28 -2.50 -12.27
CA LYS A 105 -5.23 -3.96 -12.50
C LYS A 105 -6.40 -4.69 -11.83
N LYS A 106 -7.28 -4.00 -11.11
CA LYS A 106 -8.39 -4.58 -10.34
C LYS A 106 -7.94 -5.66 -9.35
N ILE A 107 -6.79 -5.46 -8.72
CA ILE A 107 -6.25 -6.33 -7.68
C ILE A 107 -6.76 -5.85 -6.32
N ALA A 108 -7.26 -6.77 -5.50
CA ALA A 108 -7.59 -6.49 -4.10
C ALA A 108 -6.49 -7.03 -3.20
N VAL A 109 -5.75 -6.17 -2.52
CA VAL A 109 -4.80 -6.59 -1.49
C VAL A 109 -5.54 -6.70 -0.16
N VAL A 110 -5.61 -7.92 0.36
CA VAL A 110 -6.32 -8.24 1.60
C VAL A 110 -5.32 -8.65 2.66
N THR A 111 -5.32 -7.95 3.79
CA THR A 111 -4.51 -8.34 4.94
C THR A 111 -5.25 -9.37 5.78
N VAL A 112 -4.67 -10.56 5.93
CA VAL A 112 -5.19 -11.61 6.79
C VAL A 112 -4.26 -11.77 7.97
N THR A 113 -4.78 -11.48 9.18
CA THR A 113 -4.05 -11.67 10.43
C THR A 113 -4.49 -12.98 11.06
N SER A 114 -3.55 -13.86 11.40
CA SER A 114 -3.81 -15.18 11.99
C SER A 114 -2.85 -15.49 13.14
N ALA A 115 -3.22 -16.43 14.01
CA ALA A 115 -2.37 -16.84 15.15
C ALA A 115 -1.14 -17.66 14.70
N VAL A 116 -1.25 -18.36 13.57
CA VAL A 116 -0.21 -19.21 12.97
C VAL A 116 -0.10 -18.93 11.48
N CYS A 117 1.01 -19.33 10.87
CA CYS A 117 1.15 -19.23 9.42
C CYS A 117 0.03 -20.05 8.75
N LEU A 118 -0.65 -19.42 7.77
CA LEU A 118 -1.75 -20.07 7.04
C LEU A 118 -1.18 -21.05 6.00
N ASP A 119 -1.79 -22.22 5.93
CA ASP A 119 -1.54 -23.16 4.85
C ASP A 119 -2.31 -22.76 3.58
N GLU A 120 -1.90 -23.28 2.43
CA GLU A 120 -2.54 -22.94 1.14
C GLU A 120 -4.04 -23.27 1.11
N LYS A 121 -4.44 -24.37 1.77
CA LYS A 121 -5.85 -24.79 1.81
C LYS A 121 -6.72 -23.77 2.56
N THR A 122 -6.22 -23.29 3.70
CA THR A 122 -6.93 -22.27 4.50
C THR A 122 -6.93 -20.93 3.79
N THR A 123 -5.81 -20.54 3.17
CA THR A 123 -5.70 -19.35 2.34
C THR A 123 -6.74 -19.35 1.21
N ASN A 124 -6.87 -20.43 0.47
CA ASN A 124 -7.86 -20.58 -0.61
C ASN A 124 -9.32 -20.52 -0.10
N ARG A 125 -9.60 -21.07 1.08
CA ARG A 125 -10.94 -20.95 1.71
C ARG A 125 -11.24 -19.50 2.06
N ILE A 126 -10.28 -18.77 2.61
CA ILE A 126 -10.42 -17.36 2.95
C ILE A 126 -10.67 -16.54 1.68
N ILE A 127 -9.90 -16.78 0.59
CA ILE A 127 -10.11 -16.14 -0.72
C ILE A 127 -11.54 -16.33 -1.20
N ASN A 128 -12.07 -17.54 -1.12
CA ASN A 128 -13.44 -17.84 -1.58
C ASN A 128 -14.50 -17.10 -0.76
N ILE A 129 -14.31 -16.97 0.55
CA ILE A 129 -15.22 -16.22 1.42
C ILE A 129 -15.18 -14.72 1.06
N ILE A 130 -14.00 -14.21 0.80
CA ILE A 130 -13.78 -12.78 0.53
C ILE A 130 -14.25 -12.41 -0.88
N ARG A 131 -14.04 -13.28 -1.87
CA ARG A 131 -14.43 -13.06 -3.27
C ARG A 131 -15.90 -12.69 -3.42
N ASN A 132 -16.78 -13.30 -2.63
CA ASN A 132 -18.21 -13.02 -2.63
C ASN A 132 -18.57 -11.64 -2.04
N LYS A 133 -17.64 -11.03 -1.29
CA LYS A 133 -17.85 -9.74 -0.62
C LYS A 133 -17.13 -8.58 -1.29
N ILE A 134 -16.07 -8.86 -2.06
CA ILE A 134 -15.33 -7.86 -2.82
C ILE A 134 -15.81 -7.89 -4.27
N VAL A 135 -16.76 -7.02 -4.57
CA VAL A 135 -17.31 -6.90 -5.94
C VAL A 135 -16.40 -6.02 -6.79
N GLY A 136 -16.17 -6.41 -8.05
CA GLY A 136 -15.46 -5.57 -9.04
C GLY A 136 -13.93 -5.68 -9.01
N LYS A 137 -13.37 -6.70 -8.36
CA LYS A 137 -11.94 -7.03 -8.42
C LYS A 137 -11.74 -8.40 -9.07
N ASP A 138 -10.76 -8.47 -9.99
CA ASP A 138 -10.49 -9.66 -10.80
C ASP A 138 -9.54 -10.63 -10.07
N SER A 139 -8.64 -10.11 -9.23
CA SER A 139 -7.70 -10.91 -8.44
C SER A 139 -7.61 -10.44 -6.99
N ILE A 140 -7.25 -11.37 -6.10
CA ILE A 140 -7.09 -11.12 -4.68
C ILE A 140 -5.68 -11.56 -4.28
N GLU A 141 -4.91 -10.62 -3.76
CA GLU A 141 -3.63 -10.90 -3.12
C GLU A 141 -3.77 -10.91 -1.61
N ILE A 142 -3.20 -11.90 -0.95
CA ILE A 142 -3.25 -12.02 0.52
C ILE A 142 -1.91 -11.64 1.11
N LYS A 143 -1.93 -10.63 1.98
CA LYS A 143 -0.82 -10.29 2.86
C LYS A 143 -1.03 -10.95 4.22
N ASN A 144 -0.28 -12.02 4.50
CA ASN A 144 -0.36 -12.72 5.78
C ASN A 144 0.41 -11.96 6.88
N VAL A 145 -0.25 -11.74 8.01
CA VAL A 145 0.33 -11.21 9.24
C VAL A 145 0.09 -12.20 10.37
N VAL A 146 1.15 -12.61 11.06
CA VAL A 146 1.03 -13.53 12.19
C VAL A 146 1.00 -12.71 13.48
N ASP A 147 -0.12 -12.80 14.24
CA ASP A 147 -0.26 -12.21 15.57
C ASP A 147 -0.80 -13.24 16.58
N LYS A 148 0.07 -13.67 17.47
CA LYS A 148 -0.26 -14.66 18.52
C LYS A 148 -1.33 -14.18 19.50
N LYS A 149 -1.62 -12.87 19.56
CA LYS A 149 -2.64 -12.29 20.46
C LYS A 149 -4.08 -12.68 20.10
N ILE A 150 -4.30 -13.18 18.89
CA ILE A 150 -5.62 -13.58 18.39
C ILE A 150 -6.10 -14.89 19.03
N ILE A 151 -5.18 -15.70 19.61
CA ILE A 151 -5.42 -17.03 20.21
C ILE A 151 -5.69 -18.08 19.12
N GLY A 152 -6.52 -17.77 18.11
CA GLY A 152 -6.90 -18.64 16.99
C GLY A 152 -7.87 -17.97 16.04
N GLY A 153 -8.13 -18.61 14.91
CA GLY A 153 -8.94 -18.03 13.85
C GLY A 153 -8.17 -17.01 13.01
N PHE A 154 -8.89 -16.08 12.36
CA PHE A 154 -8.29 -15.06 11.49
C PHE A 154 -9.10 -13.76 11.50
N ILE A 155 -8.43 -12.66 11.20
CA ILE A 155 -9.03 -11.35 10.96
C ILE A 155 -8.66 -10.94 9.54
N VAL A 156 -9.66 -10.55 8.76
CA VAL A 156 -9.50 -10.09 7.38
C VAL A 156 -9.73 -8.59 7.33
N LYS A 157 -8.77 -7.84 6.76
CA LYS A 157 -8.89 -6.40 6.50
C LYS A 157 -8.75 -6.10 5.02
N TYR A 158 -9.73 -5.38 4.49
CA TYR A 158 -9.68 -4.84 3.13
C TYR A 158 -10.25 -3.42 3.12
N LYS A 159 -9.41 -2.43 2.88
CA LYS A 159 -9.77 -1.00 2.99
C LYS A 159 -10.44 -0.74 4.35
N ASP A 160 -11.68 -0.24 4.36
CA ASP A 160 -12.46 0.05 5.57
C ASP A 160 -13.25 -1.16 6.08
N TYR A 161 -13.21 -2.30 5.37
CA TYR A 161 -13.91 -3.51 5.76
C TYR A 161 -13.02 -4.40 6.62
N GLU A 162 -13.53 -4.76 7.82
CA GLU A 162 -12.88 -5.72 8.71
C GLU A 162 -13.84 -6.86 9.03
N TYR A 163 -13.39 -8.09 8.83
CA TYR A 163 -14.10 -9.29 9.23
C TYR A 163 -13.28 -10.06 10.25
N ASP A 164 -13.77 -10.05 11.51
CA ASP A 164 -13.11 -10.70 12.63
C ASP A 164 -13.77 -12.05 12.92
N ALA A 165 -13.10 -13.14 12.53
CA ALA A 165 -13.43 -14.53 12.82
C ALA A 165 -12.47 -15.13 13.87
N SER A 166 -11.90 -14.30 14.75
CA SER A 166 -11.00 -14.77 15.82
C SER A 166 -11.76 -15.46 16.95
N VAL A 167 -11.09 -16.44 17.55
CA VAL A 167 -11.58 -17.09 18.78
C VAL A 167 -11.76 -16.07 19.90
N ARG A 168 -10.89 -15.07 19.98
CA ARG A 168 -10.99 -13.97 20.94
C ARG A 168 -12.30 -13.21 20.83
N ASN A 169 -12.72 -12.89 19.61
CA ASN A 169 -13.99 -12.19 19.38
C ASN A 169 -15.20 -13.08 19.68
N THR A 170 -15.12 -14.36 19.33
CA THR A 170 -16.17 -15.33 19.66
C THR A 170 -16.35 -15.47 21.17
N LEU A 171 -15.26 -15.55 21.94
CA LEU A 171 -15.31 -15.59 23.40
C LEU A 171 -15.91 -14.31 24.00
N LYS A 172 -15.52 -13.13 23.48
CA LYS A 172 -16.13 -11.87 23.92
C LYS A 172 -17.64 -11.82 23.69
N ARG A 173 -18.09 -12.27 22.51
CA ARG A 173 -19.52 -12.31 22.17
C ARG A 173 -20.28 -13.27 23.09
N LEU A 174 -19.71 -14.42 23.41
CA LEU A 174 -20.29 -15.35 24.38
C LEU A 174 -20.38 -14.72 25.77
N GLN A 175 -19.29 -14.10 26.25
CA GLN A 175 -19.30 -13.41 27.54
C GLN A 175 -20.40 -12.35 27.59
N SER A 176 -20.50 -11.48 26.57
CA SER A 176 -21.56 -10.46 26.54
C SER A 176 -22.97 -11.05 26.49
N SER A 177 -23.15 -12.23 25.87
CA SER A 177 -24.45 -12.89 25.83
C SER A 177 -24.85 -13.47 27.21
N PHE A 178 -23.89 -13.89 28.02
CA PHE A 178 -24.15 -14.33 29.42
C PHE A 178 -24.41 -13.15 30.33
N GLU A 179 -23.69 -12.05 30.18
CA GLU A 179 -23.91 -10.84 30.99
C GLU A 179 -25.27 -10.19 30.70
N GLY A 180 -25.75 -10.24 29.44
CA GLY A 180 -27.06 -9.70 29.04
C GLY A 180 -28.26 -10.53 29.52
N ASN A 181 -28.08 -11.82 29.85
CA ASN A 181 -29.17 -12.72 30.26
C ASN A 181 -29.38 -12.85 31.78
N LEU A 182 -28.63 -12.13 32.61
CA LEU A 182 -28.70 -12.27 34.08
C LEU A 182 -29.87 -11.54 34.75
N TYR A 183 -30.79 -10.91 34.02
CA TYR A 183 -31.91 -10.24 34.64
C TYR A 183 -33.25 -10.39 33.89
N VAL A 184 -33.86 -11.57 33.93
CA VAL A 184 -35.31 -11.69 33.74
C VAL A 184 -35.91 -12.04 35.11
N LYS A 185 -36.25 -11.02 35.89
CA LYS A 185 -37.18 -11.17 37.00
C LYS A 185 -38.56 -11.55 36.44
N LYS A 186 -38.96 -12.80 36.56
CA LYS A 186 -40.36 -13.18 36.48
C LYS A 186 -41.00 -12.88 37.85
N TYR A 187 -41.88 -11.90 37.87
CA TYR A 187 -42.91 -11.80 38.86
C TYR A 187 -44.14 -12.54 38.39
#